data_ac7de52c48a10d31601d282f1572103a
#
_entry.id   ac7de52c48a10d31601d282f1572103a
#
_cell.length_a   1.000
_cell.length_b   1.000
_cell.length_c   1.000
_cell.angle_alpha   90.00
_cell.angle_beta   90.00
_cell.angle_gamma   90.00
#
_symmetry.space_group_name_H-M   'P 1'
#
loop_
_entity.id
_entity.type
_entity.pdbx_description
1 polymer ?
#
loop_
_entity_poly.entity_id
_entity_poly.type
_entity_poly.pdbx_seq_one_letter_code
_entity_poly.pdbx_strand_id
1 'polypeptide(L)'
;MTWLENLILSVVEGLTEFLPVSSTGHLMLTREWLGMGPNEHETYLIAIQFGAIASVLTLYWRKFFGLSAIKLYPILVIGFIPAAILGFLFDDLLEQMLKAPWIPGITLIIFGVVLLYIEKLFPAGDKEIEDLKPIETIKIGLFQCIAMIPGVSRSAATIAGGLHGKLSRSAATEFSFLLALPTLAAAGGYKMLKHWDELNATQLNDILIGNIISFITAFFAVKFFINYIKTKGFAFFGYYRIIIGSVFLIYWLFLK
;
A
#
# COMPACT_ATOMS: atom_id res chain seq x y z
N MET A 1 10.39 -11.90 -18.27
CA MET A 1 8.94 -11.74 -18.04
C MET A 1 8.25 -11.56 -19.38
N THR A 2 7.07 -12.14 -19.59
CA THR A 2 6.28 -11.88 -20.79
C THR A 2 5.63 -10.49 -20.72
N TRP A 3 5.26 -9.91 -21.87
CA TRP A 3 4.55 -8.62 -21.90
C TRP A 3 3.19 -8.68 -21.16
N LEU A 4 2.50 -9.81 -21.25
CA LEU A 4 1.21 -10.00 -20.57
C LEU A 4 1.37 -10.04 -19.04
N GLU A 5 2.37 -10.71 -18.53
CA GLU A 5 2.71 -10.73 -17.10
C GLU A 5 3.05 -9.32 -16.60
N ASN A 6 3.88 -8.59 -17.35
CA ASN A 6 4.22 -7.20 -17.05
C ASN A 6 2.95 -6.34 -16.96
N LEU A 7 2.09 -6.41 -17.95
CA LEU A 7 0.83 -5.66 -18.00
C LEU A 7 -0.06 -5.97 -16.78
N ILE A 8 -0.31 -7.27 -16.53
CA ILE A 8 -1.22 -7.69 -15.45
C ILE A 8 -0.69 -7.25 -14.09
N LEU A 9 0.59 -7.52 -13.78
CA LEU A 9 1.18 -7.17 -12.49
C LEU A 9 1.19 -5.66 -12.26
N SER A 10 1.53 -4.88 -13.28
CA SER A 10 1.55 -3.42 -13.17
C SER A 10 0.17 -2.81 -13.00
N VAL A 11 -0.84 -3.36 -13.67
CA VAL A 11 -2.25 -2.94 -13.49
C VAL A 11 -2.73 -3.27 -12.09
N VAL A 12 -2.45 -4.49 -11.60
CA VAL A 12 -2.81 -4.90 -10.24
C VAL A 12 -2.14 -4.01 -9.20
N GLU A 13 -0.84 -3.74 -9.34
CA GLU A 13 -0.12 -2.84 -8.45
C GLU A 13 -0.77 -1.45 -8.41
N GLY A 14 -0.93 -0.80 -9.56
CA GLY A 14 -1.49 0.54 -9.62
C GLY A 14 -2.91 0.63 -9.08
N LEU A 15 -3.76 -0.37 -9.35
CA LEU A 15 -5.14 -0.38 -8.84
C LEU A 15 -5.22 -0.61 -7.33
N THR A 16 -4.28 -1.36 -6.73
CA THR A 16 -4.43 -1.85 -5.36
C THR A 16 -3.53 -1.17 -4.33
N GLU A 17 -2.45 -0.48 -4.75
CA GLU A 17 -1.47 0.08 -3.82
C GLU A 17 -2.08 1.12 -2.86
N PHE A 18 -2.91 2.00 -3.37
CA PHE A 18 -3.50 3.07 -2.56
C PHE A 18 -4.89 2.74 -2.01
N LEU A 19 -5.56 1.73 -2.56
CA LEU A 19 -6.82 1.26 -2.02
C LEU A 19 -6.58 0.42 -0.75
N PRO A 20 -7.53 0.39 0.19
CA PRO A 20 -7.35 -0.37 1.44
C PRO A 20 -7.57 -1.88 1.24
N VAL A 21 -6.98 -2.46 0.17
CA VAL A 21 -7.20 -3.86 -0.26
C VAL A 21 -5.94 -4.73 -0.23
N SER A 22 -4.74 -4.15 0.02
CA SER A 22 -3.43 -4.80 0.03
C SER A 22 -2.91 -5.22 -1.35
N SER A 23 -2.07 -4.35 -1.95
CA SER A 23 -1.35 -4.65 -3.20
C SER A 23 -0.49 -5.90 -3.08
N THR A 24 0.26 -6.06 -1.99
CA THR A 24 1.09 -7.25 -1.73
C THR A 24 0.26 -8.54 -1.80
N GLY A 25 -0.91 -8.58 -1.15
CA GLY A 25 -1.80 -9.74 -1.21
C GLY A 25 -2.27 -10.04 -2.63
N HIS A 26 -2.64 -9.01 -3.39
CA HIS A 26 -3.09 -9.16 -4.79
C HIS A 26 -1.97 -9.58 -5.73
N LEU A 27 -0.78 -9.01 -5.59
CA LEU A 27 0.37 -9.41 -6.40
C LEU A 27 0.80 -10.85 -6.13
N MET A 28 0.78 -11.29 -4.86
CA MET A 28 1.07 -12.68 -4.51
C MET A 28 0.05 -13.65 -5.13
N LEU A 29 -1.25 -13.32 -5.07
CA LEU A 29 -2.32 -14.03 -5.75
C LEU A 29 -2.12 -14.10 -7.27
N THR A 30 -1.84 -12.95 -7.87
CA THR A 30 -1.67 -12.83 -9.32
C THR A 30 -0.48 -13.64 -9.80
N ARG A 31 0.64 -13.61 -9.09
CA ARG A 31 1.82 -14.43 -9.40
C ARG A 31 1.50 -15.91 -9.35
N GLU A 32 0.81 -16.35 -8.32
CA GLU A 32 0.39 -17.75 -8.17
C GLU A 32 -0.49 -18.20 -9.35
N TRP A 33 -1.46 -17.39 -9.77
CA TRP A 33 -2.32 -17.70 -10.93
C TRP A 33 -1.58 -17.67 -12.26
N LEU A 34 -0.54 -16.86 -12.38
CA LEU A 34 0.34 -16.83 -13.56
C LEU A 34 1.35 -17.99 -13.57
N GLY A 35 1.37 -18.84 -12.52
CA GLY A 35 2.31 -19.95 -12.41
C GLY A 35 3.74 -19.53 -12.10
N MET A 36 3.94 -18.32 -11.57
CA MET A 36 5.25 -17.78 -11.22
C MET A 36 5.72 -18.31 -9.87
N GLY A 37 7.01 -18.56 -9.74
CA GLY A 37 7.64 -18.96 -8.50
C GLY A 37 7.59 -17.88 -7.41
N PRO A 38 7.72 -18.26 -6.12
CA PRO A 38 7.55 -17.32 -4.99
C PRO A 38 8.57 -16.17 -4.97
N ASN A 39 9.72 -16.32 -5.58
CA ASN A 39 10.78 -15.30 -5.65
C ASN A 39 10.98 -14.73 -7.06
N GLU A 40 10.16 -15.18 -8.03
CA GLU A 40 10.27 -14.68 -9.40
C GLU A 40 9.85 -13.21 -9.48
N HIS A 41 10.67 -12.41 -10.15
CA HIS A 41 10.42 -10.99 -10.41
C HIS A 41 10.21 -10.11 -9.15
N GLU A 42 10.78 -10.49 -7.98
CA GLU A 42 10.59 -9.71 -6.74
C GLU A 42 11.08 -8.27 -6.92
N THR A 43 12.26 -8.07 -7.50
CA THR A 43 12.81 -6.73 -7.78
C THR A 43 11.90 -5.91 -8.70
N TYR A 44 11.27 -6.56 -9.68
CA TYR A 44 10.30 -5.90 -10.56
C TYR A 44 9.07 -5.43 -9.78
N LEU A 45 8.48 -6.29 -8.92
CA LEU A 45 7.30 -5.94 -8.12
C LEU A 45 7.57 -4.76 -7.17
N ILE A 46 8.76 -4.69 -6.62
CA ILE A 46 9.19 -3.55 -5.80
C ILE A 46 9.34 -2.29 -6.67
N ALA A 47 9.91 -2.44 -7.85
CA ALA A 47 10.19 -1.31 -8.74
C ALA A 47 8.93 -0.65 -9.30
N ILE A 48 7.88 -1.41 -9.63
CA ILE A 48 6.64 -0.84 -10.18
C ILE A 48 5.83 -0.02 -9.18
N GLN A 49 6.12 -0.14 -7.88
CA GLN A 49 5.57 0.72 -6.83
C GLN A 49 5.95 2.20 -7.04
N PHE A 50 7.13 2.48 -7.61
CA PHE A 50 7.54 3.86 -7.87
C PHE A 50 6.62 4.56 -8.88
N GLY A 51 6.08 3.83 -9.85
CA GLY A 51 5.05 4.35 -10.76
C GLY A 51 3.79 4.76 -9.99
N ALA A 52 3.30 3.88 -9.11
CA ALA A 52 2.16 4.18 -8.26
C ALA A 52 2.43 5.41 -7.36
N ILE A 53 3.60 5.49 -6.72
CA ILE A 53 4.04 6.64 -5.90
C ILE A 53 4.04 7.94 -6.73
N ALA A 54 4.58 7.90 -7.94
CA ALA A 54 4.65 9.06 -8.82
C ALA A 54 3.26 9.61 -9.18
N SER A 55 2.22 8.76 -9.21
CA SER A 55 0.84 9.19 -9.43
C SER A 55 0.32 10.09 -8.31
N VAL A 56 0.61 9.74 -7.05
CA VAL A 56 0.25 10.55 -5.88
C VAL A 56 1.05 11.84 -5.84
N LEU A 57 2.35 11.77 -6.12
CA LEU A 57 3.17 12.99 -6.22
C LEU A 57 2.61 13.96 -7.27
N THR A 58 2.15 13.44 -8.40
CA THR A 58 1.53 14.23 -9.47
C THR A 58 0.18 14.82 -9.04
N LEU A 59 -0.68 14.03 -8.37
CA LEU A 59 -2.00 14.50 -7.92
C LEU A 59 -1.90 15.56 -6.82
N TYR A 60 -0.91 15.43 -5.96
CA TYR A 60 -0.71 16.30 -4.79
C TYR A 60 0.52 17.20 -4.90
N TRP A 61 1.06 17.44 -6.11
CA TRP A 61 2.28 18.19 -6.32
C TRP A 61 2.29 19.56 -5.63
N ARG A 62 1.14 20.26 -5.56
CA ARG A 62 1.03 21.56 -4.88
C ARG A 62 1.23 21.45 -3.36
N LYS A 63 0.88 20.30 -2.75
CA LYS A 63 1.13 20.07 -1.31
C LYS A 63 2.60 19.81 -1.03
N PHE A 64 3.32 19.18 -1.97
CA PHE A 64 4.74 18.89 -1.83
C PHE A 64 5.67 20.06 -2.19
N PHE A 65 5.30 20.86 -3.17
CA PHE A 65 6.16 21.94 -3.67
C PHE A 65 5.62 23.35 -3.38
N GLY A 66 4.48 23.46 -2.68
CA GLY A 66 3.88 24.72 -2.26
C GLY A 66 4.37 25.16 -0.86
N LEU A 67 3.92 26.33 -0.43
CA LEU A 67 4.24 26.86 0.92
C LEU A 67 3.73 25.95 2.06
N SER A 68 2.69 25.18 1.83
CA SER A 68 2.17 24.18 2.77
C SER A 68 3.14 23.02 3.02
N ALA A 69 4.09 22.77 2.13
CA ALA A 69 5.09 21.72 2.24
C ALA A 69 5.93 21.82 3.52
N ILE A 70 6.24 23.05 3.97
CA ILE A 70 7.04 23.28 5.18
C ILE A 70 6.38 22.66 6.42
N LYS A 71 5.04 22.69 6.50
CA LYS A 71 4.29 22.07 7.60
C LYS A 71 4.05 20.57 7.36
N LEU A 72 3.94 20.15 6.11
CA LEU A 72 3.67 18.77 5.74
C LEU A 72 4.87 17.84 5.99
N TYR A 73 6.08 18.23 5.58
CA TYR A 73 7.25 17.36 5.69
C TYR A 73 7.54 16.86 7.12
N PRO A 74 7.53 17.70 8.18
CA PRO A 74 7.76 17.21 9.55
C PRO A 74 6.76 16.13 9.97
N ILE A 75 5.47 16.28 9.65
CA ILE A 75 4.45 15.29 10.02
C ILE A 75 4.59 14.01 9.20
N LEU A 76 4.99 14.05 7.93
CA LEU A 76 5.29 12.86 7.14
C LEU A 76 6.51 12.12 7.70
N VAL A 77 7.58 12.82 8.05
CA VAL A 77 8.78 12.23 8.67
C VAL A 77 8.42 11.58 10.00
N ILE A 78 7.70 12.28 10.89
CA ILE A 78 7.27 11.74 12.18
C ILE A 78 6.41 10.47 12.00
N GLY A 79 5.48 10.47 11.05
CA GLY A 79 4.63 9.30 10.75
C GLY A 79 5.39 8.13 10.12
N PHE A 80 6.48 8.41 9.41
CA PHE A 80 7.33 7.41 8.79
C PHE A 80 8.26 6.70 9.78
N ILE A 81 8.81 7.42 10.77
CA ILE A 81 9.85 6.91 11.70
C ILE A 81 9.49 5.56 12.35
N PRO A 82 8.29 5.34 12.94
CA PRO A 82 7.97 4.05 13.56
C PRO A 82 8.11 2.88 12.59
N ALA A 83 7.60 3.04 11.37
CA ALA A 83 7.68 2.02 10.33
C ALA A 83 9.12 1.82 9.83
N ALA A 84 9.91 2.87 9.69
CA ALA A 84 11.32 2.76 9.31
C ALA A 84 12.14 1.95 10.33
N ILE A 85 11.95 2.24 11.62
CA ILE A 85 12.66 1.55 12.71
C ILE A 85 12.27 0.07 12.75
N LEU A 86 10.95 -0.23 12.79
CA LEU A 86 10.50 -1.62 12.90
C LEU A 86 10.75 -2.41 11.62
N GLY A 87 10.62 -1.79 10.45
CA GLY A 87 10.94 -2.43 9.17
C GLY A 87 12.41 -2.84 9.08
N PHE A 88 13.32 -1.98 9.53
CA PHE A 88 14.74 -2.31 9.57
C PHE A 88 15.07 -3.40 10.60
N LEU A 89 14.47 -3.34 11.80
CA LEU A 89 14.73 -4.32 12.86
C LEU A 89 14.18 -5.71 12.55
N PHE A 90 13.09 -5.81 11.78
CA PHE A 90 12.38 -7.06 11.51
C PHE A 90 12.44 -7.48 10.03
N ASP A 91 13.37 -6.95 9.22
CA ASP A 91 13.47 -7.22 7.77
C ASP A 91 13.48 -8.73 7.47
N ASP A 92 14.31 -9.51 8.14
CA ASP A 92 14.39 -10.97 7.95
C ASP A 92 13.08 -11.70 8.26
N LEU A 93 12.37 -11.28 9.31
CA LEU A 93 11.07 -11.85 9.68
C LEU A 93 10.02 -11.52 8.63
N LEU A 94 10.01 -10.27 8.14
CA LEU A 94 9.08 -9.82 7.10
C LEU A 94 9.32 -10.56 5.78
N GLU A 95 10.56 -10.79 5.40
CA GLU A 95 10.89 -11.61 4.23
C GLU A 95 10.43 -13.06 4.37
N GLN A 96 10.55 -13.65 5.56
CA GLN A 96 10.00 -15.00 5.82
C GLN A 96 8.48 -15.03 5.70
N MET A 97 7.76 -14.01 6.19
CA MET A 97 6.30 -13.92 6.08
C MET A 97 5.85 -13.78 4.62
N LEU A 98 6.61 -13.10 3.77
CA LEU A 98 6.32 -12.96 2.33
C LEU A 98 6.48 -14.30 1.57
N LYS A 99 7.26 -15.25 2.10
CA LYS A 99 7.41 -16.59 1.52
C LYS A 99 6.27 -17.55 1.89
N ALA A 100 5.37 -17.15 2.78
CA ALA A 100 4.24 -17.96 3.24
C ALA A 100 2.91 -17.49 2.57
N PRO A 101 2.48 -18.11 1.45
CA PRO A 101 1.36 -17.59 0.65
C PRO A 101 0.02 -17.53 1.39
N TRP A 102 -0.17 -18.39 2.39
CA TRP A 102 -1.40 -18.44 3.18
C TRP A 102 -1.58 -17.21 4.11
N ILE A 103 -0.48 -16.54 4.50
CA ILE A 103 -0.54 -15.38 5.40
C ILE A 103 -1.42 -14.26 4.80
N PRO A 104 -1.19 -13.78 3.55
CA PRO A 104 -2.05 -12.76 2.95
C PRO A 104 -3.52 -13.17 2.86
N GLY A 105 -3.80 -14.44 2.61
CA GLY A 105 -5.17 -14.95 2.57
C GLY A 105 -5.91 -14.76 3.91
N ILE A 106 -5.29 -15.16 5.00
CA ILE A 106 -5.85 -15.01 6.36
C ILE A 106 -5.95 -13.52 6.74
N THR A 107 -4.90 -12.76 6.51
CA THR A 107 -4.87 -11.33 6.89
C THR A 107 -5.84 -10.48 6.07
N LEU A 108 -6.06 -10.82 4.79
CA LEU A 108 -7.12 -10.18 3.98
C LEU A 108 -8.50 -10.37 4.63
N ILE A 109 -8.83 -11.57 5.12
CA ILE A 109 -10.11 -11.85 5.79
C ILE A 109 -10.20 -11.09 7.11
N ILE A 110 -9.20 -11.24 8.00
CA ILE A 110 -9.22 -10.62 9.32
C ILE A 110 -9.34 -9.10 9.20
N PHE A 111 -8.46 -8.47 8.41
CA PHE A 111 -8.49 -7.02 8.24
C PHE A 111 -9.60 -6.54 7.28
N GLY A 112 -10.20 -7.44 6.50
CA GLY A 112 -11.46 -7.21 5.83
C GLY A 112 -12.60 -7.00 6.84
N VAL A 113 -12.70 -7.88 7.85
CA VAL A 113 -13.66 -7.74 8.96
C VAL A 113 -13.38 -6.46 9.74
N VAL A 114 -12.13 -6.16 10.08
CA VAL A 114 -11.77 -4.89 10.75
C VAL A 114 -12.26 -3.69 9.94
N LEU A 115 -12.08 -3.71 8.61
CA LEU A 115 -12.48 -2.62 7.74
C LEU A 115 -14.00 -2.44 7.65
N LEU A 116 -14.80 -3.52 7.78
CA LEU A 116 -16.26 -3.42 7.87
C LEU A 116 -16.72 -2.61 9.09
N TYR A 117 -15.98 -2.70 10.18
CA TYR A 117 -16.32 -2.06 11.45
C TYR A 117 -15.46 -0.83 11.77
N ILE A 118 -14.55 -0.43 10.88
CA ILE A 118 -13.56 0.61 11.15
C ILE A 118 -14.20 1.94 11.58
N GLU A 119 -15.29 2.34 10.95
CA GLU A 119 -15.97 3.60 11.26
C GLU A 119 -16.83 3.51 12.54
N LYS A 120 -17.17 2.30 13.00
CA LYS A 120 -17.76 2.09 14.32
C LYS A 120 -16.71 2.11 15.41
N LEU A 121 -15.53 1.53 15.15
CA LEU A 121 -14.39 1.51 16.07
C LEU A 121 -13.75 2.89 16.20
N PHE A 122 -13.60 3.59 15.09
CA PHE A 122 -12.98 4.91 14.98
C PHE A 122 -13.87 5.83 14.15
N PRO A 123 -14.94 6.40 14.74
CA PRO A 123 -15.80 7.35 14.04
C PRO A 123 -14.99 8.52 13.49
N ALA A 124 -15.21 8.82 12.21
CA ALA A 124 -14.56 9.96 11.58
C ALA A 124 -14.88 11.25 12.35
N GLY A 125 -13.89 12.10 12.49
CA GLY A 125 -14.03 13.45 13.02
C GLY A 125 -14.14 14.47 11.90
N ASP A 126 -13.78 15.69 12.25
CA ASP A 126 -13.81 16.90 11.40
C ASP A 126 -12.42 17.51 11.19
N LYS A 127 -11.38 16.92 11.81
CA LYS A 127 -10.00 17.40 11.67
C LYS A 127 -9.49 17.22 10.24
N GLU A 128 -8.72 18.20 9.79
CA GLU A 128 -7.94 18.16 8.57
C GLU A 128 -6.46 17.81 8.87
N ILE A 129 -5.66 17.60 7.83
CA ILE A 129 -4.24 17.19 7.96
C ILE A 129 -3.44 18.24 8.75
N GLU A 130 -3.77 19.51 8.55
CA GLU A 130 -3.12 20.66 9.17
C GLU A 130 -3.33 20.73 10.69
N ASP A 131 -4.37 20.03 11.20
CA ASP A 131 -4.71 19.96 12.64
C ASP A 131 -3.95 18.84 13.38
N LEU A 132 -3.21 18.00 12.64
CA LEU A 132 -2.47 16.88 13.22
C LEU A 132 -1.35 17.37 14.14
N LYS A 133 -1.39 16.86 15.37
CA LYS A 133 -0.30 17.03 16.34
C LYS A 133 0.75 15.93 16.17
N PRO A 134 2.03 16.19 16.52
CA PRO A 134 3.10 15.18 16.41
C PRO A 134 2.75 13.83 17.07
N ILE A 135 2.11 13.85 18.24
CA ILE A 135 1.73 12.62 18.95
C ILE A 135 0.65 11.81 18.20
N GLU A 136 -0.28 12.47 17.51
CA GLU A 136 -1.29 11.81 16.68
C GLU A 136 -0.64 11.20 15.44
N THR A 137 0.32 11.91 14.87
CA THR A 137 1.11 11.43 13.72
C THR A 137 1.95 10.21 14.07
N ILE A 138 2.60 10.19 15.25
CA ILE A 138 3.31 8.99 15.75
C ILE A 138 2.33 7.80 15.86
N LYS A 139 1.12 8.02 16.39
CA LYS A 139 0.11 6.96 16.46
C LYS A 139 -0.24 6.42 15.08
N ILE A 140 -0.44 7.28 14.08
CA ILE A 140 -0.66 6.84 12.69
C ILE A 140 0.52 5.99 12.19
N GLY A 141 1.75 6.40 12.48
CA GLY A 141 2.96 5.64 12.18
C GLY A 141 2.99 4.26 12.87
N LEU A 142 2.52 4.17 14.12
CA LEU A 142 2.38 2.89 14.83
C LEU A 142 1.30 2.00 14.21
N PHE A 143 0.17 2.57 13.78
CA PHE A 143 -0.81 1.82 12.97
C PHE A 143 -0.18 1.31 11.67
N GLN A 144 0.67 2.11 11.01
CA GLN A 144 1.37 1.69 9.80
C GLN A 144 2.26 0.45 10.04
N CYS A 145 2.85 0.29 11.22
CA CYS A 145 3.68 -0.87 11.54
C CYS A 145 2.91 -2.21 11.44
N ILE A 146 1.59 -2.20 11.71
CA ILE A 146 0.74 -3.40 11.55
C ILE A 146 0.70 -3.83 10.08
N ALA A 147 0.82 -2.89 9.17
CA ALA A 147 0.77 -3.15 7.73
C ALA A 147 2.04 -3.81 7.17
N MET A 148 3.08 -3.99 7.96
CA MET A 148 4.24 -4.81 7.60
C MET A 148 3.86 -6.28 7.45
N ILE A 149 2.81 -6.74 8.16
CA ILE A 149 2.27 -8.09 7.98
C ILE A 149 1.62 -8.17 6.59
N PRO A 150 2.08 -9.11 5.72
CA PRO A 150 1.56 -9.24 4.37
C PRO A 150 0.03 -9.43 4.36
N GLY A 151 -0.65 -8.68 3.51
CA GLY A 151 -2.11 -8.74 3.39
C GLY A 151 -2.88 -7.72 4.24
N VAL A 152 -2.25 -7.05 5.23
CA VAL A 152 -2.92 -6.04 6.07
C VAL A 152 -3.33 -4.80 5.30
N SER A 153 -2.55 -4.33 4.38
CA SER A 153 -2.66 -3.05 3.66
C SER A 153 -2.15 -1.84 4.46
N ARG A 154 -1.10 -1.22 3.95
CA ARG A 154 -0.54 0.02 4.49
C ARG A 154 -1.60 1.14 4.49
N SER A 155 -2.33 1.29 3.37
CA SER A 155 -3.40 2.27 3.25
C SER A 155 -4.51 2.04 4.29
N ALA A 156 -4.98 0.79 4.48
CA ALA A 156 -6.00 0.49 5.49
C ALA A 156 -5.53 0.83 6.91
N ALA A 157 -4.29 0.48 7.27
CA ALA A 157 -3.74 0.72 8.59
C ALA A 157 -3.56 2.23 8.88
N THR A 158 -3.01 2.99 7.93
CA THR A 158 -2.81 4.44 8.12
C THR A 158 -4.12 5.22 8.10
N ILE A 159 -5.12 4.79 7.31
CA ILE A 159 -6.48 5.34 7.37
C ILE A 159 -7.09 5.09 8.76
N ALA A 160 -6.98 3.86 9.29
CA ALA A 160 -7.45 3.53 10.64
C ALA A 160 -6.80 4.43 11.70
N GLY A 161 -5.48 4.64 11.61
CA GLY A 161 -4.75 5.56 12.46
C GLY A 161 -5.23 7.01 12.34
N GLY A 162 -5.51 7.47 11.13
CA GLY A 162 -6.07 8.80 10.86
C GLY A 162 -7.45 8.99 11.48
N LEU A 163 -8.35 8.01 11.31
CA LEU A 163 -9.68 8.03 11.93
C LEU A 163 -9.60 7.97 13.46
N HIS A 164 -8.68 7.16 14.03
CA HIS A 164 -8.40 7.17 15.46
C HIS A 164 -7.96 8.55 15.94
N GLY A 165 -7.19 9.30 15.14
CA GLY A 165 -6.78 10.70 15.38
C GLY A 165 -7.89 11.73 15.14
N LYS A 166 -9.13 11.27 14.81
CA LYS A 166 -10.28 12.13 14.51
C LYS A 166 -10.15 12.97 13.25
N LEU A 167 -9.35 12.50 12.28
CA LEU A 167 -9.39 13.08 10.93
C LEU A 167 -10.74 12.80 10.25
N SER A 168 -11.13 13.68 9.35
CA SER A 168 -12.21 13.39 8.40
C SER A 168 -11.86 12.18 7.52
N ARG A 169 -12.85 11.50 6.92
CA ARG A 169 -12.58 10.38 5.99
C ARG A 169 -11.62 10.79 4.88
N SER A 170 -11.85 11.96 4.32
CA SER A 170 -11.02 12.50 3.23
C SER A 170 -9.61 12.81 3.71
N ALA A 171 -9.46 13.47 4.85
CA ALA A 171 -8.15 13.82 5.41
C ALA A 171 -7.35 12.58 5.82
N ALA A 172 -7.98 11.56 6.44
CA ALA A 172 -7.34 10.30 6.79
C ALA A 172 -6.84 9.55 5.54
N THR A 173 -7.65 9.51 4.48
CA THR A 173 -7.29 8.87 3.20
C THR A 173 -6.18 9.64 2.50
N GLU A 174 -6.29 10.94 2.44
CA GLU A 174 -5.27 11.81 1.83
C GLU A 174 -3.94 11.72 2.58
N PHE A 175 -3.95 11.81 3.93
CA PHE A 175 -2.74 11.66 4.73
C PHE A 175 -2.07 10.30 4.53
N SER A 176 -2.87 9.22 4.42
CA SER A 176 -2.37 7.89 4.07
C SER A 176 -1.58 7.91 2.75
N PHE A 177 -2.09 8.56 1.71
CA PHE A 177 -1.41 8.66 0.43
C PHE A 177 -0.12 9.48 0.50
N LEU A 178 -0.15 10.60 1.21
CA LEU A 178 1.03 11.45 1.40
C LEU A 178 2.12 10.71 2.19
N LEU A 179 1.75 9.98 3.25
CA LEU A 179 2.68 9.18 4.06
C LEU A 179 3.25 7.98 3.28
N ALA A 180 2.56 7.51 2.25
CA ALA A 180 3.07 6.47 1.37
C ALA A 180 4.37 6.86 0.67
N LEU A 181 4.52 8.14 0.28
CA LEU A 181 5.69 8.59 -0.47
C LEU A 181 7.01 8.31 0.28
N PRO A 182 7.25 8.84 1.50
CA PRO A 182 8.48 8.54 2.21
C PRO A 182 8.60 7.05 2.55
N THR A 183 7.49 6.38 2.89
CA THR A 183 7.51 4.97 3.32
C THR A 183 7.90 4.03 2.19
N LEU A 184 7.20 4.10 1.05
CA LEU A 184 7.46 3.21 -0.09
C LEU A 184 8.75 3.60 -0.83
N ALA A 185 9.07 4.90 -0.91
CA ALA A 185 10.32 5.34 -1.52
C ALA A 185 11.53 4.85 -0.71
N ALA A 186 11.47 4.88 0.63
CA ALA A 186 12.55 4.37 1.47
C ALA A 186 12.67 2.85 1.39
N ALA A 187 11.53 2.12 1.56
CA ALA A 187 11.53 0.66 1.52
C ALA A 187 11.92 0.12 0.14
N GLY A 188 11.29 0.65 -0.92
CA GLY A 188 11.59 0.27 -2.30
C GLY A 188 13.01 0.65 -2.72
N GLY A 189 13.45 1.87 -2.35
CA GLY A 189 14.82 2.34 -2.63
C GLY A 189 15.87 1.48 -1.96
N TYR A 190 15.70 1.11 -0.70
CA TYR A 190 16.60 0.21 0.02
C TYR A 190 16.72 -1.16 -0.69
N LYS A 191 15.59 -1.78 -1.03
CA LYS A 191 15.59 -3.09 -1.71
C LYS A 191 16.13 -3.00 -3.14
N MET A 192 15.82 -1.94 -3.89
CA MET A 192 16.38 -1.72 -5.23
C MET A 192 17.90 -1.56 -5.20
N LEU A 193 18.45 -0.86 -4.20
CA LEU A 193 19.90 -0.73 -4.02
C LEU A 193 20.57 -2.07 -3.67
N LYS A 194 19.90 -2.89 -2.84
CA LYS A 194 20.39 -4.22 -2.44
C LYS A 194 20.51 -5.19 -3.63
N HIS A 195 19.62 -5.07 -4.63
CA HIS A 195 19.54 -5.96 -5.80
C HIS A 195 19.93 -5.28 -7.11
N TRP A 196 20.59 -4.12 -7.05
CA TRP A 196 20.93 -3.34 -8.24
C TRP A 196 21.80 -4.11 -9.24
N ASP A 197 22.79 -4.85 -8.75
CA ASP A 197 23.75 -5.59 -9.56
C ASP A 197 23.12 -6.81 -10.28
N GLU A 198 21.91 -7.20 -9.90
CA GLU A 198 21.17 -8.31 -10.52
C GLU A 198 20.37 -7.86 -11.76
N LEU A 199 20.23 -6.53 -11.99
CA LEU A 199 19.41 -5.97 -13.06
C LEU A 199 20.16 -5.94 -14.40
N ASN A 200 19.52 -6.45 -15.43
CA ASN A 200 19.97 -6.35 -16.81
C ASN A 200 19.11 -5.38 -17.64
N ALA A 201 19.54 -5.07 -18.88
CA ALA A 201 18.85 -4.11 -19.74
C ALA A 201 17.39 -4.49 -20.06
N THR A 202 17.09 -5.77 -20.19
CA THR A 202 15.72 -6.26 -20.43
C THR A 202 14.83 -6.01 -19.23
N GLN A 203 15.32 -6.32 -18.03
CA GLN A 203 14.60 -6.07 -16.78
C GLN A 203 14.37 -4.57 -16.54
N LEU A 204 15.34 -3.72 -16.85
CA LEU A 204 15.17 -2.26 -16.76
C LEU A 204 14.09 -1.74 -17.71
N ASN A 205 13.99 -2.28 -18.92
CA ASN A 205 12.92 -1.92 -19.86
C ASN A 205 11.54 -2.40 -19.35
N ASP A 206 11.46 -3.63 -18.82
CA ASP A 206 10.24 -4.15 -18.20
C ASP A 206 9.78 -3.27 -17.02
N ILE A 207 10.72 -2.85 -16.15
CA ILE A 207 10.46 -1.95 -15.02
C ILE A 207 9.96 -0.59 -15.50
N LEU A 208 10.55 -0.01 -16.56
CA LEU A 208 10.12 1.26 -17.11
C LEU A 208 8.67 1.21 -17.62
N ILE A 209 8.36 0.17 -18.42
CA ILE A 209 7.01 -0.04 -18.94
C ILE A 209 6.03 -0.27 -17.78
N GLY A 210 6.40 -1.13 -16.82
CA GLY A 210 5.59 -1.42 -15.65
C GLY A 210 5.29 -0.19 -14.80
N ASN A 211 6.27 0.69 -14.59
CA ASN A 211 6.07 1.96 -13.88
C ASN A 211 5.10 2.90 -14.61
N ILE A 212 5.15 2.97 -15.94
CA ILE A 212 4.20 3.78 -16.72
C ILE A 212 2.78 3.25 -16.55
N ILE A 213 2.59 1.92 -16.63
CA ILE A 213 1.28 1.29 -16.48
C ILE A 213 0.77 1.47 -15.04
N SER A 214 1.61 1.19 -14.05
CA SER A 214 1.27 1.36 -12.63
C SER A 214 0.93 2.81 -12.30
N PHE A 215 1.67 3.78 -12.84
CA PHE A 215 1.36 5.21 -12.71
C PHE A 215 -0.04 5.55 -13.23
N ILE A 216 -0.35 5.12 -14.47
CA ILE A 216 -1.65 5.43 -15.10
C ILE A 216 -2.80 4.81 -14.30
N THR A 217 -2.68 3.55 -13.95
CA THR A 217 -3.73 2.82 -13.21
C THR A 217 -3.90 3.37 -11.80
N ALA A 218 -2.80 3.66 -11.08
CA ALA A 218 -2.84 4.27 -9.76
C ALA A 218 -3.45 5.69 -9.79
N PHE A 219 -3.13 6.48 -10.81
CA PHE A 219 -3.70 7.83 -10.95
C PHE A 219 -5.24 7.82 -10.99
N PHE A 220 -5.81 6.91 -11.77
CA PHE A 220 -7.26 6.76 -11.83
C PHE A 220 -7.85 6.10 -10.57
N ALA A 221 -7.16 5.11 -10.00
CA ALA A 221 -7.59 4.43 -8.77
C ALA A 221 -7.65 5.41 -7.59
N VAL A 222 -6.64 6.25 -7.40
CA VAL A 222 -6.59 7.28 -6.34
C VAL A 222 -7.72 8.30 -6.51
N LYS A 223 -7.92 8.81 -7.73
CA LYS A 223 -9.04 9.74 -8.01
C LYS A 223 -10.40 9.12 -7.72
N PHE A 224 -10.61 7.89 -8.17
CA PHE A 224 -11.83 7.15 -7.89
C PHE A 224 -12.03 6.99 -6.39
N PHE A 225 -11.02 6.53 -5.67
CA PHE A 225 -11.11 6.20 -4.25
C PHE A 225 -11.42 7.43 -3.40
N ILE A 226 -10.75 8.57 -3.64
CA ILE A 226 -11.04 9.82 -2.92
C ILE A 226 -12.51 10.23 -3.10
N ASN A 227 -13.02 10.18 -4.32
CA ASN A 227 -14.40 10.54 -4.58
C ASN A 227 -15.39 9.55 -3.95
N TYR A 228 -15.07 8.26 -4.00
CA TYR A 228 -15.89 7.21 -3.42
C TYR A 228 -16.01 7.35 -1.89
N ILE A 229 -14.88 7.56 -1.19
CA ILE A 229 -14.84 7.55 0.26
C ILE A 229 -15.60 8.72 0.90
N LYS A 230 -15.72 9.83 0.20
CA LYS A 230 -16.49 10.99 0.65
C LYS A 230 -17.95 10.65 0.96
N THR A 231 -18.52 9.68 0.24
CA THR A 231 -19.96 9.37 0.31
C THR A 231 -20.27 7.96 0.78
N LYS A 232 -19.41 6.97 0.53
CA LYS A 232 -19.72 5.53 0.68
C LYS A 232 -19.04 4.82 1.83
N GLY A 233 -18.01 5.43 2.46
CA GLY A 233 -17.25 4.77 3.53
C GLY A 233 -16.40 3.57 3.07
N PHE A 234 -15.89 2.78 4.03
CA PHE A 234 -14.89 1.74 3.78
C PHE A 234 -15.45 0.33 3.65
N ALA A 235 -16.73 0.10 3.98
CA ALA A 235 -17.31 -1.24 4.10
C ALA A 235 -17.20 -2.08 2.82
N PHE A 236 -17.36 -1.47 1.63
CA PHE A 236 -17.21 -2.18 0.35
C PHE A 236 -15.86 -2.89 0.24
N PHE A 237 -14.78 -2.20 0.61
CA PHE A 237 -13.43 -2.76 0.58
C PHE A 237 -13.24 -3.88 1.60
N GLY A 238 -13.96 -3.83 2.73
CA GLY A 238 -14.00 -4.91 3.70
C GLY A 238 -14.59 -6.19 3.12
N TYR A 239 -15.77 -6.10 2.49
CA TYR A 239 -16.38 -7.25 1.79
C TYR A 239 -15.49 -7.79 0.68
N TYR A 240 -14.96 -6.90 -0.17
CA TYR A 240 -14.04 -7.28 -1.23
C TYR A 240 -12.84 -8.09 -0.70
N ARG A 241 -12.19 -7.64 0.37
CA ARG A 241 -11.04 -8.34 0.99
C ARG A 241 -11.41 -9.70 1.52
N ILE A 242 -12.57 -9.84 2.18
CA ILE A 242 -13.04 -11.13 2.70
C ILE A 242 -13.25 -12.11 1.55
N ILE A 243 -13.89 -11.66 0.47
CA ILE A 243 -14.13 -12.51 -0.71
C ILE A 243 -12.80 -12.96 -1.33
N ILE A 244 -11.91 -12.02 -1.63
CA ILE A 244 -10.63 -12.33 -2.28
C ILE A 244 -9.75 -13.22 -1.38
N GLY A 245 -9.67 -12.93 -0.07
CA GLY A 245 -8.92 -13.75 0.87
C GLY A 245 -9.49 -15.18 0.99
N SER A 246 -10.83 -15.32 0.99
CA SER A 246 -11.49 -16.62 1.02
C SER A 246 -11.26 -17.42 -0.26
N VAL A 247 -11.42 -16.80 -1.43
CA VAL A 247 -11.14 -17.43 -2.73
C VAL A 247 -9.68 -17.89 -2.78
N PHE A 248 -8.75 -17.06 -2.32
CA PHE A 248 -7.34 -17.45 -2.27
C PHE A 248 -7.07 -18.64 -1.36
N LEU A 249 -7.58 -18.64 -0.14
CA LEU A 249 -7.36 -19.76 0.78
C LEU A 249 -7.98 -21.05 0.27
N ILE A 250 -9.17 -20.98 -0.33
CA ILE A 250 -9.80 -22.16 -0.95
C ILE A 250 -8.93 -22.69 -2.10
N TYR A 251 -8.46 -21.80 -2.99
CA TYR A 251 -7.55 -22.18 -4.06
C TYR A 251 -6.28 -22.84 -3.52
N TRP A 252 -5.65 -22.21 -2.54
CA TRP A 252 -4.39 -22.71 -1.97
C TRP A 252 -4.55 -24.05 -1.23
N LEU A 253 -5.68 -24.28 -0.53
CA LEU A 253 -5.91 -25.49 0.24
C LEU A 253 -6.36 -26.70 -0.59
N PHE A 254 -7.08 -26.47 -1.69
CA PHE A 254 -7.76 -27.55 -2.41
C PHE A 254 -7.30 -27.74 -3.86
N LEU A 255 -6.60 -26.77 -4.45
CA LEU A 255 -6.24 -26.80 -5.88
C LEU A 255 -4.72 -26.75 -6.13
N LYS A 256 -3.92 -26.54 -5.08
CA LYS A 256 -2.46 -26.58 -5.11
C LYS A 256 -1.94 -27.80 -4.35
#